data_97f5253b38e8874f4c2d624cf35fdac7
#
_entry.id   97f5253b38e8874f4c2d624cf35fdac7
#
_cell.length_a   1.000
_cell.length_b   1.000
_cell.length_c   1.000
_cell.angle_alpha   90.00
_cell.angle_beta   90.00
_cell.angle_gamma   90.00
#
_symmetry.space_group_name_H-M   'P 1'
#
loop_
_entity.id
_entity.type
_entity.pdbx_description
1 polymer ?
#
loop_
_entity_poly.entity_id
_entity_poly.type
_entity_poly.pdbx_seq_one_letter_code
_entity_poly.pdbx_strand_id
1 'polypeptide(L)'
;MRFYLITTHTCYCGEESYYYVKVNADGKVMDVGWDITLEEYAEYLAEENANEWWDDEAELDFDGDYPAYAAEAYSDIEGISEEEYLKNM
;
A
#
# COMPACT_ATOMS: atom_id res chain seq x y z
N MET A 1 14.62 15.12 3.86
CA MET A 1 13.49 14.43 3.22
C MET A 1 13.92 13.02 2.83
N ARG A 2 13.05 12.05 3.03
CA ARG A 2 13.33 10.65 2.72
C ARG A 2 12.36 10.15 1.67
N PHE A 3 12.81 9.15 0.91
CA PHE A 3 12.04 8.59 -0.20
C PHE A 3 11.88 7.09 -0.01
N TYR A 4 10.71 6.57 -0.32
CA TYR A 4 10.36 5.17 -0.10
C TYR A 4 9.55 4.61 -1.26
N LEU A 5 9.71 3.31 -1.46
CA LEU A 5 8.83 2.53 -2.32
C LEU A 5 7.97 1.65 -1.42
N ILE A 6 6.66 1.78 -1.57
CA ILE A 6 5.69 0.92 -0.89
C ILE A 6 5.16 -0.07 -1.92
N THR A 7 5.29 -1.36 -1.62
CA THR A 7 4.75 -2.42 -2.47
C THR A 7 3.61 -3.08 -1.69
N THR A 8 2.41 -3.06 -2.26
CA THR A 8 1.25 -3.71 -1.63
C THR A 8 1.04 -5.07 -2.26
N HIS A 9 0.60 -6.03 -1.44
CA HIS A 9 0.38 -7.41 -1.86
C HIS A 9 -1.00 -7.86 -1.46
N THR A 10 -1.70 -8.54 -2.38
CA THR A 10 -2.94 -9.25 -2.07
C THR A 10 -2.65 -10.73 -2.18
N CYS A 11 -2.81 -11.46 -1.08
CA CYS A 11 -2.46 -12.89 -1.06
C CYS A 11 -3.34 -13.73 -1.98
N TYR A 12 -4.57 -13.32 -2.17
CA TYR A 12 -5.52 -14.09 -2.96
C TYR A 12 -5.13 -14.21 -4.43
N CYS A 13 -4.84 -13.10 -5.08
CA CYS A 13 -4.54 -13.11 -6.52
C CYS A 13 -3.05 -12.88 -6.82
N GLY A 14 -2.23 -12.65 -5.80
CA GLY A 14 -0.80 -12.37 -5.97
C GLY A 14 -0.52 -11.05 -6.64
N GLU A 15 -1.49 -10.16 -6.71
CA GLU A 15 -1.30 -8.85 -7.33
C GLU A 15 -0.47 -7.92 -6.44
N GLU A 16 0.39 -7.13 -7.08
CA GLU A 16 1.24 -6.17 -6.42
C GLU A 16 1.03 -4.80 -7.03
N SER A 17 1.06 -3.77 -6.18
CA SER A 17 1.02 -2.38 -6.64
C SER A 17 2.17 -1.62 -6.01
N TYR A 18 2.70 -0.65 -6.74
CA TYR A 18 3.91 0.08 -6.36
C TYR A 18 3.59 1.56 -6.20
N TYR A 19 4.04 2.13 -5.09
CA TYR A 19 3.80 3.54 -4.78
C TYR A 19 5.10 4.20 -4.34
N TYR A 20 5.48 5.28 -5.01
CA TYR A 20 6.68 6.04 -4.68
C TYR A 20 6.27 7.24 -3.86
N VAL A 21 6.77 7.35 -2.64
CA VAL A 21 6.37 8.40 -1.70
C VAL A 21 7.58 9.13 -1.13
N LYS A 22 7.35 10.37 -0.70
CA LYS A 22 8.37 11.13 0.03
C LYS A 22 7.81 11.48 1.40
N VAL A 23 8.70 11.53 2.40
CA VAL A 23 8.37 11.70 3.80
C VAL A 23 9.18 12.88 4.36
N ASN A 24 8.54 13.75 5.11
CA ASN A 24 9.19 14.91 5.70
C ASN A 24 9.96 14.54 6.98
N ALA A 25 10.59 15.54 7.62
CA ALA A 25 11.39 15.33 8.82
C ALA A 25 10.58 14.80 10.01
N ASP A 26 9.27 15.01 10.01
CA ASP A 26 8.37 14.54 11.06
C ASP A 26 7.83 13.13 10.82
N GLY A 27 8.27 12.47 9.74
CA GLY A 27 7.82 11.13 9.39
C GLY A 27 6.46 11.08 8.72
N LYS A 28 5.99 12.21 8.21
CA LYS A 28 4.68 12.29 7.54
C LYS A 28 4.82 12.23 6.03
N VAL A 29 3.92 11.49 5.39
CA VAL A 29 3.89 11.37 3.94
C VAL A 29 3.43 12.69 3.32
N MET A 30 4.16 13.16 2.31
CA MET A 30 3.87 14.42 1.65
C MET A 30 3.00 14.22 0.42
N ASP A 31 2.28 15.28 0.04
CA ASP A 31 1.47 15.34 -1.17
C ASP A 31 0.25 14.41 -1.21
N VAL A 32 -0.19 13.92 -0.04
CA VAL A 32 -1.39 13.09 0.04
C VAL A 32 -2.59 13.84 0.64
N GLY A 33 -2.37 15.05 1.13
CA GLY A 33 -3.44 15.87 1.71
C GLY A 33 -3.87 15.45 3.11
N TRP A 34 -3.17 14.52 3.73
CA TRP A 34 -3.47 14.02 5.07
C TRP A 34 -2.27 14.19 5.99
N ASP A 35 -2.54 14.23 7.29
CA ASP A 35 -1.50 14.16 8.30
C ASP A 35 -1.35 12.68 8.69
N ILE A 36 -0.56 11.94 7.93
CA ILE A 36 -0.45 10.48 8.06
C ILE A 36 1.01 10.04 8.02
N THR A 37 1.36 9.07 8.89
CA THR A 37 2.71 8.51 8.91
C THR A 37 2.91 7.52 7.76
N LEU A 38 4.19 7.20 7.49
CA LEU A 38 4.54 6.25 6.44
C LEU A 38 3.89 4.88 6.67
N GLU A 39 3.96 4.36 7.89
CA GLU A 39 3.39 3.06 8.24
C GLU A 39 1.88 3.04 8.09
N GLU A 40 1.22 4.08 8.57
CA GLU A 40 -0.24 4.20 8.44
C GLU A 40 -0.67 4.28 6.98
N TYR A 41 0.09 5.02 6.19
CA TYR A 41 -0.20 5.15 4.77
C TYR A 41 0.00 3.83 4.03
N ALA A 42 1.05 3.07 4.39
CA ALA A 42 1.30 1.75 3.80
C ALA A 42 0.15 0.78 4.12
N GLU A 43 -0.37 0.79 5.35
CA GLU A 43 -1.53 -0.02 5.73
C GLU A 43 -2.77 0.39 4.95
N TYR A 44 -3.00 1.68 4.82
CA TYR A 44 -4.11 2.22 4.05
C TYR A 44 -4.05 1.75 2.59
N LEU A 45 -2.89 1.81 1.97
CA LEU A 45 -2.71 1.39 0.58
C LEU A 45 -2.94 -0.11 0.41
N ALA A 46 -2.49 -0.93 1.36
CA ALA A 46 -2.72 -2.37 1.32
C ALA A 46 -4.22 -2.68 1.38
N GLU A 47 -4.96 -2.01 2.24
CA GLU A 47 -6.40 -2.18 2.38
C GLU A 47 -7.14 -1.72 1.12
N GLU A 48 -6.77 -0.58 0.56
CA GLU A 48 -7.37 -0.07 -0.67
C GLU A 48 -7.13 -1.02 -1.84
N ASN A 49 -5.92 -1.58 -1.93
CA ASN A 49 -5.58 -2.52 -2.98
C ASN A 49 -6.37 -3.81 -2.84
N ALA A 50 -6.54 -4.31 -1.62
CA ALA A 50 -7.35 -5.49 -1.34
C ALA A 50 -8.81 -5.26 -1.74
N ASN A 51 -9.35 -4.09 -1.40
CA ASN A 51 -10.72 -3.74 -1.75
C ASN A 51 -10.93 -3.70 -3.27
N GLU A 52 -9.96 -3.21 -4.01
CA GLU A 52 -10.01 -3.15 -5.46
C GLU A 52 -10.10 -4.53 -6.10
N TRP A 53 -9.45 -5.53 -5.50
CA TRP A 53 -9.41 -6.90 -6.01
C TRP A 53 -10.47 -7.82 -5.41
N TRP A 54 -11.41 -7.27 -4.63
CA TRP A 54 -12.54 -8.03 -4.07
C TRP A 54 -13.57 -8.24 -5.17
N ASP A 55 -13.67 -9.45 -5.68
CA ASP A 55 -14.59 -9.82 -6.75
C ASP A 55 -15.44 -11.02 -6.35
N ASP A 56 -16.30 -11.49 -7.27
CA ASP A 56 -17.20 -12.62 -7.00
C ASP A 56 -16.45 -13.89 -6.62
N GLU A 57 -15.32 -14.14 -7.25
CA GLU A 57 -14.49 -15.32 -6.99
C GLU A 57 -13.88 -15.26 -5.61
N ALA A 58 -13.34 -14.11 -5.21
CA ALA A 58 -12.80 -13.91 -3.88
C ALA A 58 -13.90 -14.04 -2.82
N GLU A 59 -15.08 -13.50 -3.10
CA GLU A 59 -16.23 -13.60 -2.19
C GLU A 59 -16.60 -15.06 -1.94
N LEU A 60 -16.58 -15.89 -2.97
CA LEU A 60 -16.87 -17.33 -2.83
C LEU A 60 -15.81 -18.03 -1.99
N ASP A 61 -14.54 -17.76 -2.23
CA ASP A 61 -13.44 -18.42 -1.51
C ASP A 61 -13.40 -18.05 -0.03
N PHE A 62 -13.84 -16.87 0.33
CA PHE A 62 -13.85 -16.40 1.70
C PHE A 62 -15.24 -16.40 2.33
N ASP A 63 -16.22 -17.05 1.69
CA ASP A 63 -17.60 -17.13 2.18
C ASP A 63 -18.21 -15.77 2.51
N GLY A 64 -17.88 -14.75 1.72
CA GLY A 64 -18.35 -13.39 1.93
C GLY A 64 -17.67 -12.66 3.07
N ASP A 65 -16.65 -13.25 3.69
CA ASP A 65 -15.93 -12.65 4.81
C ASP A 65 -14.84 -11.70 4.32
N TYR A 66 -15.22 -10.50 3.95
CA TYR A 66 -14.30 -9.46 3.49
C TYR A 66 -13.22 -9.12 4.53
N PRO A 67 -13.53 -8.99 5.83
CA PRO A 67 -12.48 -8.73 6.82
C PRO A 67 -11.37 -9.78 6.84
N ALA A 68 -11.70 -11.06 6.67
CA ALA A 68 -10.70 -12.12 6.61
C ALA A 68 -9.84 -12.00 5.36
N TYR A 69 -10.46 -11.67 4.22
CA TYR A 69 -9.74 -11.44 2.97
C TYR A 69 -8.79 -10.24 3.09
N ALA A 70 -9.28 -9.12 3.59
CA ALA A 70 -8.50 -7.89 3.72
C ALA A 70 -7.34 -8.06 4.71
N ALA A 71 -7.51 -8.90 5.73
CA ALA A 71 -6.47 -9.13 6.73
C ALA A 71 -5.24 -9.84 6.15
N GLU A 72 -5.38 -10.50 5.01
CA GLU A 72 -4.25 -11.16 4.34
C GLU A 72 -3.44 -10.20 3.45
N ALA A 73 -3.97 -9.02 3.18
CA ALA A 73 -3.24 -8.02 2.41
C ALA A 73 -2.17 -7.38 3.29
N TYR A 74 -1.01 -7.07 2.71
CA TYR A 74 0.08 -6.43 3.43
C TYR A 74 0.89 -5.54 2.50
N SER A 75 1.78 -4.75 3.07
CA SER A 75 2.67 -3.90 2.29
C SER A 75 4.08 -3.99 2.82
N ASP A 76 5.06 -3.82 1.91
CA ASP A 76 6.47 -3.72 2.23
C ASP A 76 6.92 -2.28 1.98
N ILE A 77 7.83 -1.80 2.82
CA ILE A 77 8.38 -0.44 2.71
C ILE A 77 9.88 -0.55 2.50
N GLU A 78 10.38 0.07 1.43
CA GLU A 78 11.79 0.09 1.11
C GLU A 78 12.29 1.52 0.95
N GLY A 79 13.41 1.86 1.60
CA GLY A 79 14.04 3.16 1.41
C GLY A 79 14.72 3.22 0.04
N ILE A 80 14.50 4.31 -0.68
CA ILE A 80 15.09 4.52 -2.01
C ILE A 80 15.78 5.88 -2.08
N SER A 81 16.55 6.11 -3.13
CA SER A 81 17.22 7.39 -3.35
C SER A 81 16.25 8.41 -3.97
N GLU A 82 16.59 9.68 -3.83
CA GLU A 82 15.84 10.74 -4.49
C GLU A 82 15.83 10.56 -6.00
N GLU A 83 16.97 10.12 -6.56
CA GLU A 83 17.09 9.86 -7.99
C GLU A 83 16.10 8.81 -8.46
N GLU A 84 15.97 7.73 -7.71
CA GLU A 84 15.04 6.66 -8.03
C GLU A 84 13.59 7.14 -7.91
N TYR A 85 13.30 7.93 -6.89
CA TYR A 85 11.97 8.52 -6.70
C TYR A 85 11.58 9.40 -7.90
N LEU A 86 12.48 10.29 -8.31
CA LEU A 86 12.21 11.21 -9.43
C LEU A 86 12.05 10.48 -10.75
N LYS A 87 12.77 9.38 -10.93
CA LYS A 87 12.70 8.57 -12.14
C LYS A 87 11.35 7.89 -12.32
N ASN A 88 10.68 7.59 -11.22
CA ASN A 88 9.42 6.83 -11.23
C ASN A 88 8.18 7.69 -10.91
N MET A 89 8.35 8.99 -10.86
CA MET A 89 7.23 9.91 -10.66
C MET A 89 6.32 9.93 -11.88
#